data_57d8603f064405c02950d6c036332f63
#
_entry.id   57d8603f064405c02950d6c036332f63
#
_cell.length_a   1.000
_cell.length_b   1.000
_cell.length_c   1.000
_cell.angle_alpha   90.00
_cell.angle_beta   90.00
_cell.angle_gamma   90.00
#
_symmetry.space_group_name_H-M   'P 1'
#
loop_
_entity.id
_entity.type
_entity.pdbx_description
1 polymer ?
#
loop_
_entity_poly.entity_id
_entity_poly.type
_entity_poly.pdbx_seq_one_letter_code
_entity_poly.pdbx_strand_id
1 'polypeptide(L)'
;LNDALYRYVMNTFKLHTDDTPVKVLAPGRKKAKTGYIWTYVRDDRNAASPEPPAVWFAYSPDHQGKHPEQHLRPFRGILQADAFNGYDRLFSAEREGGALTEAGCWAHARRKIHDVYISTKSATAEEALKR
;
A
#
# COMPACT_ATOMS: atom_id res chain seq x y z
N LEU A 1 -9.09 7.32 20.00
CA LEU A 1 -9.76 7.11 18.70
C LEU A 1 -8.84 6.51 17.63
N ASN A 2 -7.64 7.05 17.48
CA ASN A 2 -6.66 6.55 16.49
C ASN A 2 -6.29 5.08 16.74
N ASP A 3 -6.06 4.69 17.99
CA ASP A 3 -5.71 3.30 18.35
C ASP A 3 -6.87 2.33 18.08
N ALA A 4 -8.11 2.77 18.34
CA ALA A 4 -9.30 1.98 18.06
C ALA A 4 -9.49 1.77 16.56
N LEU A 5 -9.28 2.81 15.76
CA LEU A 5 -9.32 2.74 14.29
C LEU A 5 -8.23 1.82 13.76
N TYR A 6 -7.00 1.94 14.26
CA TYR A 6 -5.90 1.06 13.90
C TYR A 6 -6.24 -0.41 14.15
N ARG A 7 -6.70 -0.74 15.36
CA ARG A 7 -7.09 -2.13 15.69
C ARG A 7 -8.22 -2.63 14.81
N TYR A 8 -9.20 -1.79 14.52
CA TYR A 8 -10.30 -2.14 13.62
C TYR A 8 -9.81 -2.45 12.20
N VAL A 9 -8.95 -1.58 11.63
CA VAL A 9 -8.42 -1.76 10.27
C VAL A 9 -7.55 -3.00 10.19
N MET A 10 -6.73 -3.28 11.22
CA MET A 10 -5.84 -4.46 11.22
C MET A 10 -6.56 -5.78 11.50
N ASN A 11 -7.79 -5.74 12.03
CA ASN A 11 -8.59 -6.93 12.34
C ASN A 11 -9.45 -7.40 11.16
N THR A 12 -8.79 -7.72 10.06
CA THR A 12 -9.40 -8.29 8.87
C THR A 12 -8.43 -9.27 8.22
N PHE A 13 -8.88 -10.03 7.23
CA PHE A 13 -8.04 -10.97 6.49
C PHE A 13 -7.46 -10.39 5.19
N LYS A 14 -7.90 -9.21 4.78
CA LYS A 14 -7.44 -8.53 3.57
C LYS A 14 -7.29 -7.03 3.80
N LEU A 15 -6.13 -6.50 3.46
CA LEU A 15 -5.86 -5.06 3.45
C LEU A 15 -5.33 -4.62 2.10
N HIS A 16 -5.69 -3.39 1.74
CA HIS A 16 -5.03 -2.65 0.67
C HIS A 16 -4.06 -1.65 1.31
N THR A 17 -2.86 -1.54 0.75
CA THR A 17 -1.88 -0.55 1.18
C THR A 17 -1.34 0.22 0.00
N ASP A 18 -1.03 1.48 0.25
CA ASP A 18 -0.37 2.38 -0.69
C ASP A 18 0.44 3.40 0.09
N ASP A 19 1.44 3.98 -0.56
CA ASP A 19 2.25 5.05 0.01
C ASP A 19 2.26 6.27 -0.91
N THR A 20 2.20 7.44 -0.32
CA THR A 20 2.14 8.71 -1.03
C THR A 20 3.26 9.63 -0.54
N PRO A 21 4.17 10.09 -1.43
CA PRO A 21 5.17 11.08 -1.05
C PRO A 21 4.52 12.44 -0.77
N VAL A 22 4.96 13.08 0.31
CA VAL A 22 4.50 14.40 0.71
C VAL A 22 5.67 15.33 0.97
N LYS A 23 5.55 16.60 0.59
CA LYS A 23 6.55 17.60 0.87
C LYS A 23 6.35 18.16 2.27
N VAL A 24 7.40 18.09 3.08
CA VAL A 24 7.40 18.57 4.47
C VAL A 24 8.35 19.75 4.59
N LEU A 25 7.81 20.88 5.01
CA LEU A 25 8.61 22.07 5.33
C LEU A 25 9.11 21.95 6.77
N ALA A 26 10.43 22.02 6.93
CA ALA A 26 11.04 22.06 8.27
C ALA A 26 11.51 23.49 8.56
N PRO A 27 11.25 24.02 9.77
CA PRO A 27 11.76 25.34 10.17
C PRO A 27 13.27 25.44 9.98
N GLY A 28 13.76 26.54 9.39
CA GLY A 28 15.18 26.78 9.17
C GLY A 28 15.81 26.07 7.97
N ARG A 29 15.07 25.31 7.19
CA ARG A 29 15.56 24.65 5.96
C ARG A 29 15.02 25.35 4.72
N LYS A 30 15.91 25.64 3.75
CA LYS A 30 15.55 26.25 2.47
C LYS A 30 14.85 25.28 1.49
N LYS A 31 14.94 23.96 1.72
CA LYS A 31 14.36 22.92 0.85
C LYS A 31 13.41 22.05 1.65
N ALA A 32 12.25 21.75 1.04
CA ALA A 32 11.32 20.78 1.58
C ALA A 32 11.92 19.37 1.55
N LYS A 33 11.73 18.62 2.65
CA LYS A 33 12.05 17.19 2.73
C LYS A 33 10.86 16.37 2.21
N THR A 34 11.12 15.22 1.60
CA THR A 34 10.06 14.28 1.22
C THR A 34 9.83 13.32 2.37
N GLY A 35 8.62 13.34 2.91
CA GLY A 35 8.11 12.29 3.79
C GLY A 35 7.07 11.43 3.06
N TYR A 36 6.48 10.47 3.75
CA TYR A 36 5.52 9.53 3.16
C TYR A 36 4.31 9.33 4.07
N ILE A 37 3.14 9.28 3.45
CA ILE A 37 1.90 8.86 4.11
C ILE A 37 1.60 7.44 3.65
N TRP A 38 1.55 6.52 4.60
CA TRP A 38 1.15 5.14 4.40
C TRP A 38 -0.34 5.02 4.65
N THR A 39 -1.05 4.43 3.71
CA THR A 39 -2.50 4.27 3.75
C THR A 39 -2.84 2.79 3.84
N TYR A 40 -3.70 2.43 4.80
CA TYR A 40 -4.18 1.06 4.96
C TYR A 40 -5.70 1.06 4.90
N VAL A 41 -6.27 0.31 3.96
CA VAL A 41 -7.71 0.28 3.70
C VAL A 41 -8.25 -1.09 4.01
N ARG A 42 -9.19 -1.15 4.95
CA ARG A 42 -10.08 -2.28 5.15
C ARG A 42 -11.37 -2.03 4.37
N ASP A 43 -11.67 -2.88 3.40
CA ASP A 43 -12.94 -2.87 2.68
C ASP A 43 -13.34 -4.31 2.35
N ASP A 44 -14.20 -4.87 3.17
CA ASP A 44 -14.66 -6.25 3.08
C ASP A 44 -16.02 -6.38 2.38
N ARG A 45 -16.55 -5.30 1.79
CA ARG A 45 -17.87 -5.30 1.12
C ARG A 45 -17.94 -6.29 -0.04
N ASN A 46 -16.85 -6.42 -0.80
CA ASN A 46 -16.77 -7.39 -1.91
C ASN A 46 -16.78 -8.86 -1.44
N ALA A 47 -16.52 -9.10 -0.16
CA ALA A 47 -16.65 -10.40 0.49
C ALA A 47 -18.00 -10.57 1.21
N ALA A 48 -18.99 -9.75 0.87
CA ALA A 48 -20.32 -9.72 1.47
C ALA A 48 -20.32 -9.51 2.99
N SER A 49 -19.27 -8.86 3.53
CA SER A 49 -19.20 -8.53 4.94
C SER A 49 -20.06 -7.30 5.26
N PRO A 50 -20.81 -7.29 6.37
CA PRO A 50 -21.55 -6.12 6.83
C PRO A 50 -20.65 -5.07 7.50
N GLU A 51 -19.38 -5.40 7.75
CA GLU A 51 -18.44 -4.50 8.41
C GLU A 51 -18.15 -3.26 7.58
N PRO A 52 -18.26 -2.05 8.15
CA PRO A 52 -18.02 -0.82 7.40
C PRO A 52 -16.56 -0.69 6.97
N PRO A 53 -16.30 -0.13 5.78
CA PRO A 53 -14.95 0.16 5.35
C PRO A 53 -14.31 1.24 6.22
N ALA A 54 -12.99 1.15 6.38
CA ALA A 54 -12.23 2.12 7.14
C ALA A 54 -10.82 2.27 6.59
N VAL A 55 -10.22 3.42 6.86
CA VAL A 55 -8.86 3.76 6.43
C VAL A 55 -8.06 4.24 7.64
N TRP A 56 -6.83 3.76 7.76
CA TRP A 56 -5.87 4.26 8.74
C TRP A 56 -4.63 4.79 8.04
N PHE A 57 -4.10 5.89 8.52
CA PHE A 57 -2.93 6.56 7.94
C PHE A 57 -1.79 6.61 8.94
N ALA A 58 -0.56 6.49 8.43
CA ALA A 58 0.66 6.71 9.19
C ALA A 58 1.66 7.52 8.38
N TYR A 59 2.40 8.39 9.06
CA TYR A 59 3.46 9.20 8.46
C TYR A 59 4.83 8.59 8.75
N SER A 60 5.75 8.71 7.79
CA SER A 60 7.17 8.47 8.03
C SER A 60 8.04 9.51 7.34
N PRO A 61 9.25 9.81 7.90
CA PRO A 61 10.16 10.79 7.30
C PRO A 61 10.93 10.24 6.08
N ASP A 62 10.87 8.94 5.84
CA ASP A 62 11.55 8.25 4.75
C ASP A 62 10.71 7.09 4.18
N HIS A 63 11.19 6.47 3.11
CA HIS A 63 10.50 5.41 2.36
C HIS A 63 11.07 4.01 2.68
N GLN A 64 11.45 3.76 3.93
CA GLN A 64 12.02 2.48 4.31
C GLN A 64 10.95 1.43 4.66
N GLY A 65 11.20 0.17 4.29
CA GLY A 65 10.32 -0.95 4.54
C GLY A 65 10.05 -1.26 6.01
N LYS A 66 10.91 -0.79 6.93
CA LYS A 66 10.71 -0.93 8.38
C LYS A 66 9.39 -0.29 8.86
N HIS A 67 8.90 0.74 8.16
CA HIS A 67 7.65 1.42 8.54
C HIS A 67 6.43 0.53 8.30
N PRO A 68 6.16 0.00 7.10
CA PRO A 68 5.06 -0.93 6.91
C PRO A 68 5.23 -2.23 7.69
N GLU A 69 6.46 -2.72 7.90
CA GLU A 69 6.70 -3.87 8.76
C GLU A 69 6.18 -3.64 10.19
N GLN A 70 6.45 -2.47 10.75
CA GLN A 70 5.96 -2.09 12.08
C GLN A 70 4.44 -1.88 12.11
N HIS A 71 3.90 -1.16 11.13
CA HIS A 71 2.47 -0.89 11.04
C HIS A 71 1.64 -2.16 10.93
N LEU A 72 2.12 -3.14 10.16
CA LEU A 72 1.41 -4.38 9.84
C LEU A 72 1.77 -5.54 10.77
N ARG A 73 2.52 -5.30 11.84
CA ARG A 73 2.97 -6.35 12.76
C ARG A 73 1.84 -7.27 13.26
N PRO A 74 0.66 -6.76 13.69
CA PRO A 74 -0.44 -7.61 14.14
C PRO A 74 -1.26 -8.21 12.99
N PHE A 75 -1.10 -7.72 11.76
CA PHE A 75 -1.91 -8.14 10.63
C PHE A 75 -1.51 -9.53 10.13
N ARG A 76 -2.51 -10.33 9.81
CA ARG A 76 -2.38 -11.65 9.18
C ARG A 76 -3.37 -11.75 8.02
N GLY A 77 -2.92 -12.29 6.89
CA GLY A 77 -3.81 -12.50 5.74
C GLY A 77 -3.22 -12.00 4.43
N ILE A 78 -4.06 -11.43 3.60
CA ILE A 78 -3.75 -10.98 2.25
C ILE A 78 -3.47 -9.48 2.26
N LEU A 79 -2.31 -9.09 1.75
CA LEU A 79 -1.96 -7.69 1.55
C LEU A 79 -1.92 -7.37 0.05
N GLN A 80 -2.78 -6.48 -0.38
CA GLN A 80 -2.76 -5.95 -1.73
C GLN A 80 -1.91 -4.67 -1.75
N ALA A 81 -0.79 -4.72 -2.47
CA ALA A 81 0.17 -3.64 -2.58
C ALA A 81 0.64 -3.48 -4.03
N ASP A 82 1.33 -2.37 -4.29
CA ASP A 82 2.12 -2.25 -5.52
C ASP A 82 3.45 -3.05 -5.39
N ALA A 83 4.25 -3.04 -6.45
CA ALA A 83 5.52 -3.76 -6.49
C ALA A 83 6.68 -3.00 -5.81
N PHE A 84 6.40 -2.16 -4.82
CA PHE A 84 7.44 -1.50 -4.05
C PHE A 84 8.20 -2.51 -3.20
N ASN A 85 9.54 -2.56 -3.36
CA ASN A 85 10.39 -3.54 -2.68
C ASN A 85 10.44 -3.38 -1.15
N GLY A 86 10.00 -2.26 -0.61
CA GLY A 86 9.85 -2.07 0.84
C GLY A 86 8.81 -2.98 1.49
N TYR A 87 7.95 -3.63 0.69
CA TYR A 87 6.98 -4.61 1.18
C TYR A 87 7.50 -6.06 1.15
N ASP A 88 8.63 -6.32 0.51
CA ASP A 88 9.12 -7.69 0.25
C ASP A 88 9.25 -8.53 1.51
N ARG A 89 9.74 -7.93 2.61
CA ARG A 89 9.91 -8.65 3.89
C ARG A 89 8.61 -9.09 4.52
N LEU A 90 7.49 -8.44 4.19
CA LEU A 90 6.17 -8.83 4.67
C LEU A 90 5.71 -10.17 4.10
N PHE A 91 6.21 -10.52 2.92
CA PHE A 91 5.90 -11.76 2.21
C PHE A 91 6.91 -12.88 2.46
N SER A 92 7.95 -12.61 3.26
CA SER A 92 8.97 -13.58 3.63
C SER A 92 8.47 -14.55 4.70
N ALA A 93 8.87 -15.81 4.58
CA ALA A 93 8.62 -16.83 5.60
C ALA A 93 9.27 -16.49 6.96
N GLU A 94 10.30 -15.66 6.96
CA GLU A 94 11.01 -15.22 8.17
C GLU A 94 10.26 -14.13 8.94
N ARG A 95 9.18 -13.60 8.39
CA ARG A 95 8.38 -12.59 9.07
C ARG A 95 7.81 -13.13 10.37
N GLU A 96 7.94 -12.37 11.45
CA GLU A 96 7.33 -12.69 12.74
C GLU A 96 5.80 -12.84 12.57
N GLY A 97 5.26 -13.99 12.94
CA GLY A 97 3.86 -14.34 12.78
C GLY A 97 3.49 -14.91 11.40
N GLY A 98 4.47 -15.15 10.53
CA GLY A 98 4.32 -15.78 9.23
C GLY A 98 4.20 -14.81 8.06
N ALA A 99 4.49 -15.29 6.86
CA ALA A 99 4.38 -14.52 5.63
C ALA A 99 2.94 -14.06 5.38
N LEU A 100 2.79 -12.82 4.92
CA LEU A 100 1.53 -12.37 4.33
C LEU A 100 1.39 -12.95 2.93
N THR A 101 0.15 -13.14 2.49
CA THR A 101 -0.13 -13.50 1.10
C THR A 101 -0.14 -12.24 0.25
N GLU A 102 0.70 -12.21 -0.78
CA GLU A 102 0.79 -11.08 -1.69
C GLU A 102 -0.36 -11.07 -2.70
N ALA A 103 -0.99 -9.92 -2.88
CA ALA A 103 -1.88 -9.65 -3.99
C ALA A 103 -1.43 -8.38 -4.71
N GLY A 104 -1.20 -8.46 -6.01
CA GLY A 104 -0.80 -7.31 -6.82
C GLY A 104 -1.94 -6.30 -6.97
N CYS A 105 -1.58 -5.02 -6.99
CA CYS A 105 -2.55 -3.96 -7.26
C CYS A 105 -2.76 -3.80 -8.77
N TRP A 106 -3.92 -4.19 -9.26
CA TRP A 106 -4.26 -4.14 -10.69
C TRP A 106 -4.25 -2.70 -11.25
N ALA A 107 -4.66 -1.73 -10.44
CA ALA A 107 -4.62 -0.33 -10.85
C ALA A 107 -3.19 0.17 -11.11
N HIS A 108 -2.22 -0.24 -10.30
CA HIS A 108 -0.81 0.09 -10.50
C HIS A 108 -0.24 -0.62 -11.74
N ALA A 109 -0.57 -1.89 -11.95
CA ALA A 109 -0.16 -2.63 -13.14
C ALA A 109 -0.71 -1.97 -14.41
N ARG A 110 -2.01 -1.63 -14.41
CA ARG A 110 -2.66 -0.95 -15.54
C ARG A 110 -2.03 0.42 -15.83
N ARG A 111 -1.68 1.19 -14.79
CA ARG A 111 -1.00 2.48 -14.95
C ARG A 111 0.34 2.32 -15.65
N LYS A 112 1.15 1.34 -15.28
CA LYS A 112 2.44 1.06 -15.95
C LYS A 112 2.26 0.70 -17.43
N ILE A 113 1.25 -0.10 -17.76
CA ILE A 113 0.93 -0.42 -19.16
C ILE A 113 0.49 0.84 -19.91
N HIS A 114 -0.31 1.70 -19.29
CA HIS A 114 -0.73 2.96 -19.88
C HIS A 114 0.46 3.90 -20.13
N ASP A 115 1.41 3.99 -19.21
CA ASP A 115 2.61 4.81 -19.38
C ASP A 115 3.47 4.32 -20.57
N VAL A 116 3.61 3.01 -20.72
CA VAL A 116 4.26 2.40 -21.90
C VAL A 116 3.50 2.76 -23.17
N TYR A 117 2.19 2.67 -23.16
CA TYR A 117 1.36 3.04 -24.32
C TYR A 117 1.55 4.51 -24.70
N ILE A 118 1.52 5.43 -23.75
CA ILE A 118 1.71 6.86 -23.99
C ILE A 118 3.10 7.16 -24.58
N SER A 119 4.15 6.48 -24.08
CA SER A 119 5.52 6.73 -24.52
C SER A 119 5.86 6.07 -25.87
N THR A 120 5.33 4.89 -26.15
CA THR A 120 5.74 4.07 -27.32
C THR A 120 4.64 3.86 -28.37
N LYS A 121 3.36 4.12 -28.02
CA LYS A 121 2.17 3.81 -28.85
C LYS A 121 2.14 2.34 -29.31
N SER A 122 2.66 1.43 -28.46
CA SER A 122 2.74 0.00 -28.77
C SER A 122 1.34 -0.62 -28.90
N ALA A 123 1.13 -1.37 -29.99
CA ALA A 123 -0.11 -2.11 -30.20
C ALA A 123 -0.38 -3.15 -29.09
N THR A 124 0.66 -3.75 -28.55
CA THR A 124 0.55 -4.70 -27.43
C THR A 124 0.04 -4.01 -26.16
N ALA A 125 0.55 -2.80 -25.86
CA ALA A 125 0.08 -2.03 -24.71
C ALA A 125 -1.36 -1.56 -24.89
N GLU A 126 -1.74 -1.16 -26.11
CA GLU A 126 -3.12 -0.80 -26.45
C GLU A 126 -4.10 -1.96 -26.23
N GLU A 127 -3.74 -3.15 -26.72
CA GLU A 127 -4.55 -4.37 -26.54
C GLU A 127 -4.69 -4.74 -25.06
N ALA A 128 -3.61 -4.63 -24.27
CA ALA A 128 -3.63 -4.90 -22.84
C ALA A 128 -4.52 -3.93 -22.05
N LEU A 129 -4.65 -2.67 -22.50
CA LEU A 129 -5.51 -1.67 -21.88
C LEU A 129 -7.01 -1.87 -22.16
N LYS A 130 -7.35 -2.58 -23.24
CA LYS A 130 -8.73 -2.90 -23.62
C LYS A 130 -9.34 -4.03 -22.78
N ARG A 131 -8.50 -4.81 -22.12
CA ARG A 131 -8.89 -5.93 -21.24
C ARG A 131 -9.03 -5.48 -19.79
#